data_67a068f92641fd59ecb370b5a86cdedd
#
_entry.id   67a068f92641fd59ecb370b5a86cdedd
#
_cell.length_a   1.000
_cell.length_b   1.000
_cell.length_c   1.000
_cell.angle_alpha   90.00
_cell.angle_beta   90.00
_cell.angle_gamma   90.00
#
_symmetry.space_group_name_H-M   'P 1'
#
loop_
_entity.id
_entity.type
_entity.pdbx_description
1 polymer ?
#
loop_
_entity_poly.entity_id
_entity_poly.type
_entity_poly.pdbx_seq_one_letter_code
_entity_poly.pdbx_strand_id
1 'polypeptide(L)'
;MMRQFFSLKAKHPDALMLFRCGDFYETYCDDAIEASRILGITLTKRNNGASVGSEMAGFPHHALDTYLPKLIRAGKRVAICDQLEDPKKKREAIKGKKGLTEMDKMVKRGITELVTPGVAMSDNVLNYKENNFLAAVHFGKTSCGVSFLDISTGEFLTGQGSYDYVEKLLGNFSPKEVLYDRDRKADFERYFGTVSYTHLRA
;
A
#
# COMPACT_ATOMS: atom_id res chain seq x y z
N MET A 1 -3.39 19.95 7.48
CA MET A 1 -2.59 18.75 7.25
C MET A 1 -3.44 17.48 7.38
N MET A 2 -4.06 17.17 8.53
CA MET A 2 -4.93 15.99 8.70
C MET A 2 -6.06 15.87 7.66
N ARG A 3 -6.67 16.97 7.23
CA ARG A 3 -7.66 16.94 6.14
C ARG A 3 -7.09 16.39 4.82
N GLN A 4 -5.84 16.74 4.48
CA GLN A 4 -5.18 16.18 3.29
C GLN A 4 -4.93 14.68 3.47
N PHE A 5 -4.45 14.26 4.64
CA PHE A 5 -4.24 12.86 4.96
C PHE A 5 -5.54 12.05 4.77
N PHE A 6 -6.63 12.43 5.44
CA PHE A 6 -7.90 11.71 5.34
C PHE A 6 -8.49 11.72 3.92
N SER A 7 -8.34 12.83 3.18
CA SER A 7 -8.81 12.91 1.80
C SER A 7 -8.05 11.95 0.87
N LEU A 8 -6.75 11.73 1.11
CA LEU A 8 -5.94 10.78 0.34
C LEU A 8 -6.19 9.34 0.81
N LYS A 9 -6.30 9.13 2.12
CA LYS A 9 -6.62 7.82 2.71
C LYS A 9 -7.96 7.28 2.22
N ALA A 10 -8.97 8.14 2.07
CA ALA A 10 -10.28 7.74 1.55
C ALA A 10 -10.25 7.16 0.13
N LYS A 11 -9.23 7.51 -0.68
CA LYS A 11 -9.04 6.94 -2.03
C LYS A 11 -8.40 5.55 -2.00
N HIS A 12 -7.65 5.24 -0.95
CA HIS A 12 -6.95 3.98 -0.76
C HIS A 12 -7.11 3.52 0.70
N PRO A 13 -8.34 3.16 1.12
CA PRO A 13 -8.63 2.85 2.52
C PRO A 13 -7.89 1.61 3.03
N ASP A 14 -7.57 0.69 2.14
CA ASP A 14 -6.86 -0.57 2.36
C ASP A 14 -5.32 -0.42 2.38
N ALA A 15 -4.77 0.74 1.99
CA ALA A 15 -3.33 0.96 1.98
C ALA A 15 -2.86 1.67 3.25
N LEU A 16 -1.78 1.19 3.87
CA LEU A 16 -1.07 1.92 4.92
C LEU A 16 -0.42 3.15 4.30
N MET A 17 -0.75 4.33 4.79
CA MET A 17 -0.28 5.58 4.20
C MET A 17 0.95 6.12 4.92
N LEU A 18 2.05 6.29 4.18
CA LEU A 18 3.24 7.01 4.58
C LEU A 18 3.14 8.45 4.06
N PHE A 19 2.89 9.40 4.94
CA PHE A 19 2.56 10.78 4.60
C PHE A 19 3.74 11.71 4.91
N ARG A 20 4.33 12.32 3.90
CA ARG A 20 5.52 13.16 4.04
C ARG A 20 5.22 14.44 4.83
N CYS A 21 5.89 14.62 5.95
CA CYS A 21 5.82 15.80 6.83
C CYS A 21 7.23 16.33 7.11
N GLY A 22 7.69 17.31 6.34
CA GLY A 22 9.06 17.79 6.45
C GLY A 22 10.07 16.67 6.17
N ASP A 23 10.90 16.35 7.15
CA ASP A 23 11.95 15.33 7.03
C ASP A 23 11.49 13.92 7.44
N PHE A 24 10.19 13.73 7.70
CA PHE A 24 9.63 12.46 8.15
C PHE A 24 8.56 11.94 7.19
N TYR A 25 8.41 10.61 7.14
CA TYR A 25 7.16 9.97 6.80
C TYR A 25 6.41 9.68 8.08
N GLU A 26 5.22 10.24 8.20
CA GLU A 26 4.32 10.06 9.34
C GLU A 26 3.11 9.24 8.89
N THR A 27 2.58 8.46 9.81
CA THR A 27 1.34 7.71 9.62
C THR A 27 0.45 7.93 10.85
N TYR A 28 -0.88 7.80 10.69
CA TYR A 28 -1.84 8.22 11.70
C TYR A 28 -2.94 7.17 11.92
N CYS A 29 -3.59 7.24 13.08
CA CYS A 29 -4.71 6.36 13.47
C CYS A 29 -4.30 4.87 13.40
N ASP A 30 -5.14 4.02 12.80
CA ASP A 30 -4.92 2.59 12.68
C ASP A 30 -3.63 2.26 11.91
N ASP A 31 -3.31 3.04 10.87
CA ASP A 31 -2.07 2.89 10.12
C ASP A 31 -0.84 3.11 11.03
N ALA A 32 -0.92 4.03 12.00
CA ALA A 32 0.18 4.29 12.94
C ALA A 32 0.38 3.12 13.91
N ILE A 33 -0.71 2.57 14.44
CA ILE A 33 -0.68 1.42 15.34
C ILE A 33 -0.04 0.23 14.62
N GLU A 34 -0.47 -0.01 13.38
CA GLU A 34 0.03 -1.12 12.59
C GLU A 34 1.48 -0.94 12.17
N ALA A 35 1.85 0.24 11.68
CA ALA A 35 3.23 0.56 11.32
C ALA A 35 4.17 0.45 12.54
N SER A 36 3.77 0.99 13.69
CA SER A 36 4.54 0.87 14.93
C SER A 36 4.83 -0.58 15.29
N ARG A 37 3.82 -1.44 15.20
CA ARG A 37 3.94 -2.87 15.51
C ARG A 37 4.89 -3.59 14.54
N ILE A 38 4.77 -3.34 13.23
CA ILE A 38 5.57 -4.02 12.20
C ILE A 38 7.01 -3.52 12.18
N LEU A 39 7.19 -2.21 12.29
CA LEU A 39 8.50 -1.57 12.16
C LEU A 39 9.30 -1.51 13.45
N GLY A 40 8.64 -1.70 14.62
CA GLY A 40 9.26 -1.52 15.93
C GLY A 40 9.58 -0.06 16.25
N ILE A 41 8.81 0.90 15.69
CA ILE A 41 8.98 2.34 15.94
C ILE A 41 8.00 2.84 17.00
N THR A 42 8.33 3.96 17.64
CA THR A 42 7.53 4.53 18.73
C THR A 42 6.17 4.99 18.25
N LEU A 43 5.11 4.52 18.91
CA LEU A 43 3.75 5.05 18.78
C LEU A 43 3.59 6.23 19.73
N THR A 44 3.21 7.38 19.18
CA THR A 44 2.95 8.61 19.94
C THR A 44 1.52 9.10 19.71
N LYS A 45 1.12 10.17 20.40
CA LYS A 45 -0.15 10.84 20.16
C LYS A 45 0.10 12.26 19.69
N ARG A 46 -0.54 12.63 18.59
CA ARG A 46 -0.51 14.00 18.10
C ARG A 46 -1.71 14.77 18.66
N ASN A 47 -1.45 15.79 19.48
CA ASN A 47 -2.49 16.70 19.95
C ASN A 47 -2.84 17.72 18.85
N ASN A 48 -4.05 17.67 18.35
CA ASN A 48 -4.56 18.58 17.31
C ASN A 48 -5.31 19.81 17.89
N GLY A 49 -5.02 20.17 19.12
CA GLY A 49 -5.48 21.45 19.74
C GLY A 49 -6.92 21.47 20.26
N ALA A 50 -7.80 20.53 19.94
CA ALA A 50 -9.22 20.62 20.31
C ALA A 50 -9.92 19.30 20.67
N SER A 51 -9.29 18.15 20.62
CA SER A 51 -9.91 16.88 21.03
C SER A 51 -8.89 15.73 21.02
N VAL A 52 -9.29 14.59 21.54
CA VAL A 52 -8.53 13.32 21.66
C VAL A 52 -7.43 13.20 20.62
N GLY A 53 -6.17 13.17 21.06
CA GLY A 53 -5.02 13.07 20.18
C GLY A 53 -5.08 11.80 19.31
N SER A 54 -4.77 11.94 18.02
CA SER A 54 -4.68 10.80 17.11
C SER A 54 -3.34 10.08 17.31
N GLU A 55 -3.35 8.78 17.30
CA GLU A 55 -2.15 7.95 17.24
C GLU A 55 -1.30 8.36 16.05
N MET A 56 0.01 8.41 16.26
CA MET A 56 1.00 8.77 15.24
C MET A 56 2.25 7.94 15.41
N ALA A 57 2.80 7.47 14.30
CA ALA A 57 4.12 6.90 14.21
C ALA A 57 4.85 7.50 13.02
N GLY A 58 6.17 7.48 13.01
CA GLY A 58 6.92 8.02 11.87
C GLY A 58 8.40 7.70 11.95
N PHE A 59 9.07 7.87 10.82
CA PHE A 59 10.51 7.67 10.67
C PHE A 59 11.09 8.70 9.69
N PRO A 60 12.40 8.98 9.76
CA PRO A 60 13.04 9.90 8.83
C PRO A 60 12.87 9.46 7.38
N HIS A 61 12.58 10.40 6.47
CA HIS A 61 12.26 10.07 5.08
C HIS A 61 13.38 9.34 4.35
N HIS A 62 14.63 9.65 4.66
CA HIS A 62 15.80 9.00 4.08
C HIS A 62 15.95 7.52 4.50
N ALA A 63 15.17 7.08 5.49
CA ALA A 63 15.14 5.69 5.92
C ALA A 63 14.01 4.86 5.24
N LEU A 64 13.35 5.41 4.20
CA LEU A 64 12.27 4.74 3.48
C LEU A 64 12.70 3.35 2.98
N ASP A 65 13.89 3.26 2.37
CA ASP A 65 14.44 2.00 1.83
C ASP A 65 14.68 0.93 2.90
N THR A 66 14.79 1.34 4.17
CA THR A 66 14.93 0.42 5.31
C THR A 66 13.58 -0.05 5.84
N TYR A 67 12.58 0.83 5.89
CA TYR A 67 11.31 0.56 6.54
C TYR A 67 10.23 0.04 5.58
N LEU A 68 10.17 0.54 4.34
CA LEU A 68 9.21 0.11 3.33
C LEU A 68 9.24 -1.41 3.10
N PRO A 69 10.41 -2.05 2.91
CA PRO A 69 10.49 -3.50 2.73
C PRO A 69 9.87 -4.30 3.89
N LYS A 70 9.98 -3.82 5.12
CA LYS A 70 9.40 -4.50 6.29
C LYS A 70 7.87 -4.50 6.24
N LEU A 71 7.25 -3.38 5.82
CA LEU A 71 5.81 -3.27 5.64
C LEU A 71 5.33 -4.20 4.52
N ILE A 72 6.02 -4.20 3.38
CA ILE A 72 5.67 -5.03 2.22
C ILE A 72 5.81 -6.53 2.56
N ARG A 73 6.89 -6.94 3.23
CA ARG A 73 7.07 -8.34 3.70
C ARG A 73 6.02 -8.76 4.73
N ALA A 74 5.49 -7.81 5.50
CA ALA A 74 4.35 -8.04 6.39
C ALA A 74 3.00 -8.10 5.67
N GLY A 75 3.00 -8.14 4.32
CA GLY A 75 1.80 -8.22 3.49
C GLY A 75 1.04 -6.91 3.36
N LYS A 76 1.64 -5.76 3.69
CA LYS A 76 0.95 -4.47 3.62
C LYS A 76 1.06 -3.82 2.26
N ARG A 77 -0.06 -3.31 1.78
CA ARG A 77 -0.11 -2.37 0.69
C ARG A 77 0.23 -0.99 1.23
N VAL A 78 1.19 -0.31 0.65
CA VAL A 78 1.70 0.97 1.16
C VAL A 78 1.50 2.07 0.13
N ALA A 79 0.85 3.16 0.52
CA ALA A 79 0.72 4.38 -0.26
C ALA A 79 1.76 5.39 0.21
N ILE A 80 2.72 5.72 -0.64
CA ILE A 80 3.72 6.75 -0.40
C ILE A 80 3.13 8.08 -0.86
N CYS A 81 3.05 9.03 0.06
CA CYS A 81 2.47 10.35 -0.18
C CYS A 81 3.52 11.42 0.05
N ASP A 82 3.99 12.03 -1.04
CA ASP A 82 5.03 13.06 -1.01
C ASP A 82 4.50 14.47 -1.18
N GLN A 83 5.38 15.44 -0.89
CA GLN A 83 5.16 16.84 -1.13
C GLN A 83 5.33 17.12 -2.63
N LEU A 84 4.27 17.60 -3.27
CA LEU A 84 4.28 17.95 -4.71
C LEU A 84 4.82 19.35 -4.98
N GLU A 85 5.07 20.12 -3.93
CA GLU A 85 5.56 21.49 -4.00
C GLU A 85 6.75 21.64 -3.04
N ASP A 86 7.74 22.43 -3.43
CA ASP A 86 8.85 22.82 -2.56
C ASP A 86 8.34 23.75 -1.44
N PRO A 87 8.50 23.37 -0.15
CA PRO A 87 8.04 24.18 0.98
C PRO A 87 8.67 25.59 1.03
N LYS A 88 9.92 25.75 0.59
CA LYS A 88 10.61 27.04 0.56
C LYS A 88 10.02 27.95 -0.50
N LYS A 89 9.91 27.45 -1.74
CA LYS A 89 9.27 28.18 -2.84
C LYS A 89 7.82 28.53 -2.52
N LYS A 90 7.08 27.62 -1.89
CA LYS A 90 5.71 27.88 -1.45
C LYS A 90 5.63 29.03 -0.47
N ARG A 91 6.49 29.05 0.56
CA ARG A 91 6.55 30.14 1.56
C ARG A 91 6.86 31.48 0.90
N GLU A 92 7.80 31.51 -0.04
CA GLU A 92 8.14 32.74 -0.79
C GLU A 92 6.97 33.21 -1.65
N ALA A 93 6.31 32.30 -2.35
CA ALA A 93 5.17 32.61 -3.22
C ALA A 93 3.96 33.19 -2.50
N ILE A 94 3.77 32.89 -1.22
CA ILE A 94 2.65 33.38 -0.40
C ILE A 94 3.04 34.57 0.49
N LYS A 95 4.31 34.91 0.58
CA LYS A 95 4.82 36.01 1.41
C LYS A 95 4.18 37.35 0.96
N GLY A 96 3.53 38.01 1.89
CA GLY A 96 2.86 39.31 1.65
C GLY A 96 1.48 39.21 1.00
N LYS A 97 1.00 38.04 0.58
CA LYS A 97 -0.35 37.87 0.05
C LYS A 97 -1.38 37.87 1.18
N LYS A 98 -2.42 38.72 1.06
CA LYS A 98 -3.56 38.77 2.00
C LYS A 98 -4.71 37.89 1.50
N GLY A 99 -5.57 37.42 2.40
CA GLY A 99 -6.79 36.68 2.04
C GLY A 99 -6.57 35.19 1.71
N LEU A 100 -5.37 34.65 1.95
CA LEU A 100 -5.08 33.22 1.74
C LEU A 100 -5.73 32.37 2.85
N THR A 101 -6.39 31.31 2.43
CA THR A 101 -6.92 30.28 3.36
C THR A 101 -5.77 29.46 3.95
N GLU A 102 -6.04 28.74 5.05
CA GLU A 102 -5.07 27.80 5.61
C GLU A 102 -4.69 26.67 4.62
N MET A 103 -5.60 26.32 3.69
CA MET A 103 -5.31 25.35 2.64
C MET A 103 -4.33 25.90 1.59
N ASP A 104 -4.45 27.17 1.24
CA ASP A 104 -3.54 27.81 0.27
C ASP A 104 -2.11 27.92 0.82
N LYS A 105 -1.97 28.03 2.13
CA LYS A 105 -0.68 28.09 2.83
C LYS A 105 -0.01 26.73 2.97
N MET A 106 -0.78 25.64 2.94
CA MET A 106 -0.24 24.30 3.09
C MET A 106 0.42 23.81 1.79
N VAL A 107 1.53 23.10 1.94
CA VAL A 107 2.18 22.37 0.85
C VAL A 107 1.25 21.26 0.37
N LYS A 108 1.01 21.21 -0.93
CA LYS A 108 0.21 20.14 -1.54
C LYS A 108 0.97 18.82 -1.48
N ARG A 109 0.22 17.76 -1.19
CA ARG A 109 0.71 16.39 -1.16
C ARG A 109 -0.15 15.51 -2.04
N GLY A 110 0.45 14.47 -2.59
CA GLY A 110 -0.24 13.48 -3.39
C GLY A 110 0.42 12.12 -3.24
N ILE A 111 -0.32 11.09 -3.58
CA ILE A 111 0.22 9.73 -3.63
C ILE A 111 1.11 9.67 -4.88
N THR A 112 2.39 9.44 -4.66
CA THR A 112 3.41 9.33 -5.72
C THR A 112 3.65 7.89 -6.10
N GLU A 113 3.46 6.97 -5.15
CA GLU A 113 3.70 5.56 -5.38
C GLU A 113 2.73 4.70 -4.54
N LEU A 114 2.31 3.58 -5.09
CA LEU A 114 1.51 2.57 -4.42
C LEU A 114 2.22 1.23 -4.55
N VAL A 115 2.86 0.81 -3.46
CA VAL A 115 3.65 -0.43 -3.42
C VAL A 115 2.81 -1.55 -2.80
N THR A 116 2.78 -2.69 -3.48
CA THR A 116 2.10 -3.91 -3.00
C THR A 116 3.06 -5.10 -3.03
N PRO A 117 2.79 -6.17 -2.27
CA PRO A 117 3.66 -7.34 -2.23
C PRO A 117 3.94 -7.97 -3.60
N GLY A 118 2.92 -8.04 -4.45
CA GLY A 118 3.02 -8.69 -5.78
C GLY A 118 3.70 -7.83 -6.85
N VAL A 119 3.81 -6.51 -6.65
CA VAL A 119 4.45 -5.58 -7.61
C VAL A 119 5.71 -4.92 -7.06
N ALA A 120 6.25 -5.43 -5.95
CA ALA A 120 7.49 -4.93 -5.41
C ALA A 120 8.68 -5.29 -6.32
N MET A 121 9.42 -4.27 -6.77
CA MET A 121 10.58 -4.43 -7.66
C MET A 121 11.92 -4.18 -6.94
N SER A 122 11.89 -3.68 -5.70
CA SER A 122 13.12 -3.38 -4.97
C SER A 122 13.83 -4.64 -4.51
N ASP A 123 15.13 -4.74 -4.77
CA ASP A 123 16.00 -5.83 -4.32
C ASP A 123 15.91 -6.08 -2.80
N ASN A 124 15.65 -5.03 -2.03
CA ASN A 124 15.48 -5.11 -0.59
C ASN A 124 14.14 -5.76 -0.15
N VAL A 125 13.18 -5.88 -1.07
CA VAL A 125 11.87 -6.50 -0.83
C VAL A 125 11.84 -7.94 -1.31
N LEU A 126 12.49 -8.21 -2.44
CA LEU A 126 12.49 -9.51 -3.11
C LEU A 126 13.36 -10.52 -2.37
N ASN A 127 12.92 -11.77 -2.36
CA ASN A 127 13.75 -12.89 -1.97
C ASN A 127 14.34 -13.52 -3.25
N TYR A 128 15.65 -13.41 -3.47
CA TYR A 128 16.35 -13.89 -4.67
C TYR A 128 16.18 -15.38 -4.97
N LYS A 129 15.65 -16.14 -4.02
CA LYS A 129 15.49 -17.60 -4.16
C LYS A 129 14.07 -18.02 -4.53
N GLU A 130 13.12 -17.08 -4.61
CA GLU A 130 11.70 -17.38 -4.85
C GLU A 130 11.13 -16.37 -5.84
N ASN A 131 10.24 -16.83 -6.71
CA ASN A 131 9.48 -15.95 -7.58
C ASN A 131 8.53 -15.07 -6.76
N ASN A 132 8.34 -13.83 -7.21
CA ASN A 132 7.43 -12.87 -6.59
C ASN A 132 6.17 -12.71 -7.44
N PHE A 133 5.36 -13.77 -7.52
CA PHE A 133 4.18 -13.76 -8.37
C PHE A 133 3.06 -12.87 -7.87
N LEU A 134 2.58 -12.01 -8.77
CA LEU A 134 1.23 -11.46 -8.76
C LEU A 134 0.35 -12.41 -9.58
N ALA A 135 -0.74 -12.90 -9.00
CA ALA A 135 -1.72 -13.69 -9.73
C ALA A 135 -2.98 -12.90 -10.03
N ALA A 136 -3.68 -13.27 -11.10
CA ALA A 136 -5.03 -12.79 -11.39
C ALA A 136 -5.93 -13.97 -11.74
N VAL A 137 -7.14 -13.98 -11.16
CA VAL A 137 -8.14 -15.04 -11.34
C VAL A 137 -9.37 -14.46 -12.03
N HIS A 138 -9.80 -15.12 -13.09
CA HIS A 138 -11.03 -14.82 -13.81
C HIS A 138 -12.04 -15.97 -13.72
N PHE A 139 -13.25 -15.66 -13.27
CA PHE A 139 -14.33 -16.60 -13.12
C PHE A 139 -15.17 -16.64 -14.40
N GLY A 140 -15.00 -17.67 -15.23
CA GLY A 140 -15.85 -17.94 -16.38
C GLY A 140 -17.13 -18.70 -15.99
N LYS A 141 -17.97 -19.01 -16.99
CA LYS A 141 -19.23 -19.73 -16.75
C LYS A 141 -19.03 -21.20 -16.34
N THR A 142 -18.07 -21.88 -16.93
CA THR A 142 -17.80 -23.31 -16.72
C THR A 142 -16.35 -23.62 -16.36
N SER A 143 -15.48 -22.65 -16.44
CA SER A 143 -14.06 -22.77 -16.18
C SER A 143 -13.51 -21.52 -15.52
N CYS A 144 -12.36 -21.63 -14.90
CA CYS A 144 -11.62 -20.55 -14.27
C CYS A 144 -10.32 -20.30 -15.00
N GLY A 145 -9.98 -19.07 -15.28
CA GLY A 145 -8.69 -18.64 -15.81
C GLY A 145 -7.79 -18.13 -14.70
N VAL A 146 -6.48 -18.34 -14.82
CA VAL A 146 -5.46 -17.80 -13.92
C VAL A 146 -4.26 -17.32 -14.70
N SER A 147 -3.67 -16.23 -14.26
CA SER A 147 -2.36 -15.76 -14.74
C SER A 147 -1.44 -15.47 -13.57
N PHE A 148 -0.15 -15.66 -13.79
CA PHE A 148 0.92 -15.36 -12.83
C PHE A 148 1.95 -14.47 -13.53
N LEU A 149 2.31 -13.38 -12.91
CA LEU A 149 3.30 -12.43 -13.38
C LEU A 149 4.35 -12.19 -12.31
N ASP A 150 5.60 -12.47 -12.62
CA ASP A 150 6.73 -11.98 -11.83
C ASP A 150 7.33 -10.78 -12.55
N ILE A 151 7.09 -9.58 -11.97
CA ILE A 151 7.55 -8.32 -12.57
C ILE A 151 9.08 -8.22 -12.56
N SER A 152 9.75 -8.86 -11.59
CA SER A 152 11.20 -8.77 -11.43
C SER A 152 11.95 -9.55 -12.51
N THR A 153 11.38 -10.66 -12.96
CA THR A 153 11.97 -11.53 -13.99
C THR A 153 11.33 -11.37 -15.36
N GLY A 154 10.11 -10.80 -15.41
CA GLY A 154 9.28 -10.74 -16.61
C GLY A 154 8.60 -12.07 -16.96
N GLU A 155 8.66 -13.07 -16.06
CA GLU A 155 7.98 -14.36 -16.28
C GLU A 155 6.46 -14.16 -16.22
N PHE A 156 5.77 -14.64 -17.26
CA PHE A 156 4.32 -14.55 -17.39
C PHE A 156 3.73 -15.89 -17.81
N LEU A 157 2.94 -16.47 -16.91
CA LEU A 157 2.30 -17.77 -17.11
C LEU A 157 0.78 -17.61 -17.11
N THR A 158 0.10 -18.39 -17.93
CA THR A 158 -1.38 -18.40 -17.98
C THR A 158 -1.90 -19.82 -18.01
N GLY A 159 -3.08 -20.02 -17.44
CA GLY A 159 -3.74 -21.32 -17.46
C GLY A 159 -5.27 -21.15 -17.36
N GLN A 160 -5.98 -22.19 -17.78
CA GLN A 160 -7.44 -22.28 -17.67
C GLN A 160 -7.83 -23.72 -17.35
N GLY A 161 -8.81 -23.89 -16.47
CA GLY A 161 -9.29 -25.22 -16.12
C GLY A 161 -10.47 -25.18 -15.13
N SER A 162 -10.67 -26.31 -14.46
CA SER A 162 -11.63 -26.39 -13.34
C SER A 162 -11.14 -25.53 -12.14
N TYR A 163 -12.05 -25.23 -11.23
CA TYR A 163 -11.70 -24.53 -9.98
C TYR A 163 -10.65 -25.28 -9.18
N ASP A 164 -10.75 -26.60 -9.05
CA ASP A 164 -9.77 -27.45 -8.35
C ASP A 164 -8.37 -27.42 -9.03
N TYR A 165 -8.33 -27.31 -10.36
CA TYR A 165 -7.08 -27.16 -11.09
C TYR A 165 -6.40 -25.82 -10.81
N VAL A 166 -7.18 -24.73 -10.83
CA VAL A 166 -6.70 -23.38 -10.53
C VAL A 166 -6.30 -23.26 -9.07
N GLU A 167 -7.03 -23.87 -8.13
CA GLU A 167 -6.64 -23.94 -6.72
C GLU A 167 -5.26 -24.58 -6.54
N LYS A 168 -5.01 -25.71 -7.21
CA LYS A 168 -3.69 -26.38 -7.19
C LYS A 168 -2.58 -25.50 -7.75
N LEU A 169 -2.85 -24.76 -8.84
CA LEU A 169 -1.87 -23.83 -9.40
C LEU A 169 -1.57 -22.68 -8.40
N LEU A 170 -2.59 -22.08 -7.79
CA LEU A 170 -2.41 -21.05 -6.78
C LEU A 170 -1.60 -21.56 -5.58
N GLY A 171 -1.85 -22.79 -5.13
CA GLY A 171 -1.09 -23.42 -4.07
C GLY A 171 0.38 -23.69 -4.44
N ASN A 172 0.63 -24.18 -5.66
CA ASN A 172 1.97 -24.49 -6.12
C ASN A 172 2.84 -23.25 -6.38
N PHE A 173 2.26 -22.23 -7.03
CA PHE A 173 2.98 -20.99 -7.33
C PHE A 173 3.04 -20.02 -6.14
N SER A 174 2.19 -20.20 -5.15
CA SER A 174 2.15 -19.41 -3.90
C SER A 174 2.30 -17.91 -4.13
N PRO A 175 1.42 -17.28 -4.92
CA PRO A 175 1.55 -15.87 -5.28
C PRO A 175 1.50 -14.99 -4.04
N LYS A 176 2.24 -13.87 -4.06
CA LYS A 176 2.28 -12.91 -2.95
C LYS A 176 1.04 -12.03 -2.91
N GLU A 177 0.37 -11.87 -4.05
CA GLU A 177 -0.88 -11.12 -4.20
C GLU A 177 -1.77 -11.80 -5.24
N VAL A 178 -3.08 -11.84 -4.99
CA VAL A 178 -4.05 -12.36 -5.95
C VAL A 178 -5.11 -11.31 -6.24
N LEU A 179 -5.29 -11.02 -7.52
CA LEU A 179 -6.32 -10.12 -8.04
C LEU A 179 -7.53 -10.94 -8.51
N TYR A 180 -8.72 -10.45 -8.23
CA TYR A 180 -9.97 -11.02 -8.73
C TYR A 180 -11.04 -9.94 -8.86
N ASP A 181 -12.12 -10.21 -9.57
CA ASP A 181 -13.22 -9.29 -9.74
C ASP A 181 -13.93 -9.02 -8.40
N ARG A 182 -14.11 -7.76 -8.06
CA ARG A 182 -14.72 -7.31 -6.80
C ARG A 182 -16.06 -7.97 -6.51
N ASP A 183 -16.88 -8.15 -7.53
CA ASP A 183 -18.22 -8.74 -7.40
C ASP A 183 -18.18 -10.27 -7.18
N ARG A 184 -17.02 -10.89 -7.33
CA ARG A 184 -16.79 -12.34 -7.19
C ARG A 184 -16.06 -12.72 -5.90
N LYS A 185 -16.05 -11.85 -4.90
CA LYS A 185 -15.39 -12.10 -3.62
C LYS A 185 -15.90 -13.37 -2.93
N ALA A 186 -17.20 -13.57 -2.87
CA ALA A 186 -17.79 -14.76 -2.26
C ALA A 186 -17.39 -16.06 -2.98
N ASP A 187 -17.33 -16.03 -4.32
CA ASP A 187 -16.85 -17.16 -5.09
C ASP A 187 -15.38 -17.43 -4.85
N PHE A 188 -14.56 -16.36 -4.79
CA PHE A 188 -13.15 -16.50 -4.51
C PHE A 188 -12.90 -17.16 -3.15
N GLU A 189 -13.55 -16.69 -2.10
CA GLU A 189 -13.45 -17.26 -0.76
C GLU A 189 -13.95 -18.71 -0.71
N ARG A 190 -15.00 -19.02 -1.45
CA ARG A 190 -15.59 -20.37 -1.53
C ARG A 190 -14.65 -21.39 -2.19
N TYR A 191 -14.03 -21.03 -3.30
CA TYR A 191 -13.24 -21.97 -4.12
C TYR A 191 -11.74 -21.94 -3.79
N PHE A 192 -11.23 -20.82 -3.30
CA PHE A 192 -9.79 -20.62 -3.10
C PHE A 192 -9.42 -20.17 -1.67
N GLY A 193 -10.38 -20.10 -0.76
CA GLY A 193 -10.15 -19.65 0.62
C GLY A 193 -9.21 -20.53 1.43
N THR A 194 -8.92 -21.74 0.98
CA THR A 194 -7.95 -22.66 1.60
C THR A 194 -6.51 -22.41 1.17
N VAL A 195 -6.31 -21.65 0.08
CA VAL A 195 -4.97 -21.34 -0.43
C VAL A 195 -4.33 -20.26 0.44
N SER A 196 -3.11 -20.53 0.93
CA SER A 196 -2.34 -19.54 1.66
C SER A 196 -1.71 -18.53 0.69
N TYR A 197 -2.21 -17.31 0.69
CA TYR A 197 -1.62 -16.17 -0.01
C TYR A 197 -1.55 -14.97 0.92
N THR A 198 -0.61 -14.07 0.65
CA THR A 198 -0.30 -12.99 1.57
C THR A 198 -1.24 -11.80 1.43
N HIS A 199 -1.89 -11.62 0.28
CA HIS A 199 -2.77 -10.46 0.04
C HIS A 199 -3.84 -10.74 -1.00
N LEU A 200 -5.08 -10.39 -0.68
CA LEU A 200 -6.24 -10.44 -1.58
C LEU A 200 -6.61 -9.04 -2.04
N ARG A 201 -6.93 -8.91 -3.31
CA ARG A 201 -7.38 -7.66 -3.89
C ARG A 201 -8.53 -7.88 -4.85
N ALA A 202 -9.61 -7.14 -4.59
CA ALA A 202 -10.79 -7.10 -5.44
C ALA A 202 -10.92 -5.75 -6.15
#